data_dc8a1fa813cbe5488ae26f5468e31ed1
#
_entry.id   dc8a1fa813cbe5488ae26f5468e31ed1
#
_cell.length_a   1.000
_cell.length_b   1.000
_cell.length_c   1.000
_cell.angle_alpha   90.00
_cell.angle_beta   90.00
_cell.angle_gamma   90.00
#
_symmetry.space_group_name_H-M   'P 1'
#
loop_
_entity.id
_entity.type
_entity.pdbx_description
1 polymer ?
#
loop_
_entity_poly.entity_id
_entity_poly.type
_entity_poly.pdbx_seq_one_letter_code
_entity_poly.pdbx_strand_id
1 'polypeptide(L)'
;MNVGLRPLRVGKFSTLVRPKNLLLLGGLFLLAVGILIFGLMQGSFSVPASEVGRALFAPENVSTDARYIVQDIRLPRVIMALLCGAMLGMAGAAMQSIARNGLADPGLIGVKEGCSVAVLWLIFQFPMLGMFWRPVAGLAGGLLVALIVIFCARDISRPRFVLIGIGVSWFFAAGIGVFMTTADVRDVQTALMWLSGSLHAANWMLVGISACWMLPATLLLLFTARTADIALLGHQVATGLGVDSSCLALLRVAAPIILTAVCVSCVGNIGFVGLIAPHISRFILRGGQTTLLLGSAVSGALLVILADSIGRLAFLPLQLPAGIIISLIGGPFFLLLLWQRRNSF
;
A
#
# COMPACT_ATOMS: atom_id res chain seq x y z
N MET A 1 32.04 0.46 -14.92
CA MET A 1 32.56 1.57 -14.10
C MET A 1 31.68 1.76 -12.88
N ASN A 2 32.15 1.38 -11.67
CA ASN A 2 31.41 1.48 -10.40
C ASN A 2 31.51 2.91 -9.83
N VAL A 3 30.97 3.89 -10.54
CA VAL A 3 30.96 5.27 -10.06
C VAL A 3 29.90 5.44 -8.99
N GLY A 4 30.34 5.55 -7.73
CA GLY A 4 29.51 6.01 -6.60
C GLY A 4 28.97 4.96 -5.64
N LEU A 5 29.39 3.70 -5.71
CA LEU A 5 29.05 2.72 -4.66
C LEU A 5 30.06 2.82 -3.50
N ARG A 6 29.56 2.97 -2.28
CA ARG A 6 30.37 2.94 -1.05
C ARG A 6 29.92 1.77 -0.18
N PRO A 7 30.86 1.00 0.41
CA PRO A 7 30.51 -0.06 1.35
C PRO A 7 30.06 0.57 2.67
N LEU A 8 28.85 0.25 3.08
CA LEU A 8 28.34 0.56 4.39
C LEU A 8 28.47 -0.72 5.24
N ARG A 9 29.34 -0.68 6.23
CA ARG A 9 29.62 -1.82 7.12
C ARG A 9 29.04 -1.52 8.51
N VAL A 10 28.16 -2.43 8.97
CA VAL A 10 27.64 -2.42 10.33
C VAL A 10 27.92 -3.80 10.92
N GLY A 11 28.97 -3.91 11.75
CA GLY A 11 29.43 -5.18 12.29
C GLY A 11 29.84 -6.16 11.18
N LYS A 12 29.22 -7.34 11.16
CA LYS A 12 29.46 -8.40 10.14
C LYS A 12 28.69 -8.17 8.83
N PHE A 13 27.80 -7.19 8.79
CA PHE A 13 27.00 -6.90 7.60
C PHE A 13 27.68 -5.82 6.76
N SER A 14 27.87 -6.09 5.46
CA SER A 14 28.39 -5.15 4.48
C SER A 14 27.41 -5.04 3.31
N THR A 15 26.98 -3.82 2.99
CA THR A 15 26.15 -3.53 1.82
C THR A 15 26.78 -2.41 0.99
N LEU A 16 26.68 -2.55 -0.34
CA LEU A 16 27.08 -1.48 -1.24
C LEU A 16 25.91 -0.49 -1.38
N VAL A 17 26.11 0.75 -0.97
CA VAL A 17 25.10 1.80 -1.00
C VAL A 17 25.56 2.96 -1.88
N ARG A 18 24.64 3.56 -2.60
CA ARG A 18 24.89 4.82 -3.31
C ARG A 18 24.56 6.00 -2.38
N PRO A 19 25.52 6.86 -2.01
CA PRO A 19 25.26 7.99 -1.12
C PRO A 19 24.13 8.90 -1.62
N LYS A 20 24.05 9.07 -2.96
CA LYS A 20 22.97 9.84 -3.61
C LYS A 20 21.58 9.28 -3.28
N ASN A 21 21.41 7.95 -3.23
CA ASN A 21 20.15 7.33 -2.86
C ASN A 21 19.77 7.61 -1.40
N LEU A 22 20.74 7.63 -0.49
CA LEU A 22 20.50 7.97 0.92
C LEU A 22 20.03 9.41 1.07
N LEU A 23 20.67 10.33 0.35
CA LEU A 23 20.25 11.74 0.37
C LEU A 23 18.84 11.92 -0.21
N LEU A 24 18.52 11.24 -1.31
CA LEU A 24 17.19 11.31 -1.93
C LEU A 24 16.11 10.67 -1.04
N LEU A 25 16.38 9.50 -0.46
CA LEU A 25 15.47 8.86 0.50
C LEU A 25 15.28 9.72 1.74
N GLY A 26 16.37 10.30 2.27
CA GLY A 26 16.31 11.25 3.38
C GLY A 26 15.47 12.48 3.06
N GLY A 27 15.64 13.06 1.86
CA GLY A 27 14.83 14.19 1.39
C GLY A 27 13.35 13.84 1.25
N LEU A 28 13.03 12.68 0.67
CA LEU A 28 11.65 12.20 0.57
C LEU A 28 11.05 11.92 1.96
N PHE A 29 11.83 11.37 2.88
CA PHE A 29 11.39 11.15 4.26
C PHE A 29 11.12 12.46 4.99
N LEU A 30 12.00 13.46 4.87
CA LEU A 30 11.79 14.78 5.45
C LEU A 30 10.55 15.45 4.86
N LEU A 31 10.33 15.30 3.56
CA LEU A 31 9.10 15.77 2.90
C LEU A 31 7.85 15.09 3.50
N ALA A 32 7.91 13.78 3.72
CA ALA A 32 6.81 13.03 4.35
C ALA A 32 6.53 13.54 5.77
N VAL A 33 7.58 13.81 6.56
CA VAL A 33 7.47 14.41 7.90
C VAL A 33 6.88 15.82 7.83
N GLY A 34 7.28 16.63 6.87
CA GLY A 34 6.73 17.98 6.66
C GLY A 34 5.23 17.94 6.35
N ILE A 35 4.80 17.03 5.45
CA ILE A 35 3.38 16.85 5.11
C ILE A 35 2.61 16.27 6.30
N LEU A 36 3.21 15.37 7.09
CA LEU A 36 2.65 14.88 8.34
C LEU A 36 2.33 16.03 9.30
N ILE A 37 3.32 16.88 9.57
CA ILE A 37 3.14 18.03 10.46
C ILE A 37 2.04 18.96 9.92
N PHE A 38 2.08 19.26 8.62
CA PHE A 38 1.04 20.05 7.95
C PHE A 38 -0.34 19.40 8.11
N GLY A 39 -0.45 18.09 7.93
CA GLY A 39 -1.68 17.34 8.11
C GLY A 39 -2.23 17.35 9.54
N LEU A 40 -1.35 17.45 10.54
CA LEU A 40 -1.75 17.62 11.95
C LEU A 40 -2.26 19.02 12.25
N MET A 41 -1.74 20.05 11.57
CA MET A 41 -2.15 21.45 11.76
C MET A 41 -3.48 21.76 11.08
N GLN A 42 -3.69 21.28 9.86
CA GLN A 42 -4.81 21.65 9.00
C GLN A 42 -5.97 20.65 9.07
N GLY A 43 -7.20 21.18 8.95
CA GLY A 43 -8.45 20.41 8.96
C GLY A 43 -9.64 21.34 9.12
N SER A 44 -10.82 20.78 9.39
CA SER A 44 -12.05 21.57 9.66
C SER A 44 -11.88 22.53 10.85
N PHE A 45 -10.94 22.22 11.74
CA PHE A 45 -10.48 23.09 12.84
C PHE A 45 -8.96 23.26 12.73
N SER A 46 -8.47 24.48 12.57
CA SER A 46 -7.02 24.77 12.50
C SER A 46 -6.40 24.74 13.89
N VAL A 47 -5.33 23.95 14.05
CA VAL A 47 -4.56 23.90 15.29
C VAL A 47 -3.18 24.49 15.01
N PRO A 48 -2.76 25.55 15.73
CA PRO A 48 -1.44 26.16 15.55
C PRO A 48 -0.30 25.16 15.77
N ALA A 49 0.82 25.33 15.07
CA ALA A 49 1.98 24.42 15.19
C ALA A 49 2.50 24.31 16.64
N SER A 50 2.44 25.38 17.39
CA SER A 50 2.83 25.41 18.82
C SER A 50 1.94 24.52 19.69
N GLU A 51 0.64 24.46 19.38
CA GLU A 51 -0.30 23.58 20.09
C GLU A 51 -0.18 22.13 19.65
N VAL A 52 0.06 21.88 18.35
CA VAL A 52 0.39 20.53 17.85
C VAL A 52 1.64 20.00 18.56
N GLY A 53 2.71 20.81 18.65
CA GLY A 53 3.91 20.43 19.36
C GLY A 53 3.66 20.16 20.85
N ARG A 54 2.90 21.01 21.52
CA ARG A 54 2.51 20.79 22.92
C ARG A 54 1.62 19.55 23.09
N ALA A 55 0.66 19.35 22.22
CA ALA A 55 -0.19 18.15 22.25
C ALA A 55 0.61 16.84 22.12
N LEU A 56 1.70 16.84 21.36
CA LEU A 56 2.54 15.66 21.18
C LEU A 56 3.53 15.43 22.32
N PHE A 57 4.15 16.50 22.86
CA PHE A 57 5.29 16.40 23.80
C PHE A 57 4.99 16.87 25.22
N ALA A 58 3.93 17.68 25.42
CA ALA A 58 3.51 18.20 26.72
C ALA A 58 1.96 18.31 26.80
N PRO A 59 1.25 17.15 26.72
CA PRO A 59 -0.21 17.11 26.58
C PRO A 59 -0.98 17.73 27.75
N GLU A 60 -0.33 17.91 28.90
CA GLU A 60 -0.91 18.55 30.10
C GLU A 60 -1.10 20.06 29.92
N ASN A 61 -0.38 20.69 28.99
CA ASN A 61 -0.34 22.13 28.76
C ASN A 61 -1.18 22.59 27.57
N VAL A 62 -2.17 21.78 27.15
CA VAL A 62 -3.03 22.05 26.00
C VAL A 62 -4.49 21.80 26.35
N SER A 63 -5.40 22.50 25.69
CA SER A 63 -6.83 22.26 25.86
C SER A 63 -7.22 20.80 25.55
N THR A 64 -8.18 20.26 26.27
CA THR A 64 -8.66 18.88 26.09
C THR A 64 -9.08 18.63 24.63
N ASP A 65 -9.73 19.62 24.01
CA ASP A 65 -10.23 19.52 22.63
C ASP A 65 -9.07 19.46 21.62
N ALA A 66 -8.05 20.33 21.74
CA ALA A 66 -6.90 20.32 20.85
C ALA A 66 -6.08 19.02 21.02
N ARG A 67 -5.94 18.53 22.26
CA ARG A 67 -5.31 17.23 22.54
C ARG A 67 -6.05 16.10 21.85
N TYR A 68 -7.37 15.99 22.03
CA TYR A 68 -8.20 14.97 21.44
C TYR A 68 -8.14 15.01 19.90
N ILE A 69 -8.27 16.21 19.31
CA ILE A 69 -8.20 16.37 17.85
C ILE A 69 -6.83 15.91 17.30
N VAL A 70 -5.74 16.26 17.96
CA VAL A 70 -4.39 15.91 17.47
C VAL A 70 -4.06 14.45 17.73
N GLN A 71 -4.24 13.97 18.96
CA GLN A 71 -3.76 12.64 19.37
C GLN A 71 -4.70 11.49 18.96
N ASP A 72 -6.03 11.70 19.02
CA ASP A 72 -7.00 10.63 18.84
C ASP A 72 -7.65 10.62 17.46
N ILE A 73 -7.69 11.78 16.77
CA ILE A 73 -8.30 11.87 15.44
C ILE A 73 -7.23 11.98 14.34
N ARG A 74 -6.34 13.00 14.42
CA ARG A 74 -5.42 13.31 13.30
C ARG A 74 -4.20 12.42 13.25
N LEU A 75 -3.57 12.18 14.37
CA LEU A 75 -2.32 11.41 14.42
C LEU A 75 -2.51 9.96 13.93
N PRO A 76 -3.53 9.20 14.37
CA PRO A 76 -3.80 7.88 13.84
C PRO A 76 -4.08 7.90 12.32
N ARG A 77 -4.84 8.89 11.85
CA ARG A 77 -5.17 9.05 10.42
C ARG A 77 -3.92 9.27 9.56
N VAL A 78 -3.04 10.16 9.97
CA VAL A 78 -1.81 10.47 9.24
C VAL A 78 -0.84 9.28 9.27
N ILE A 79 -0.67 8.64 10.42
CA ILE A 79 0.16 7.42 10.54
C ILE A 79 -0.42 6.30 9.66
N MET A 80 -1.74 6.13 9.66
CA MET A 80 -2.40 5.14 8.82
C MET A 80 -2.20 5.43 7.32
N ALA A 81 -2.22 6.70 6.91
CA ALA A 81 -1.91 7.10 5.53
C ALA A 81 -0.48 6.69 5.13
N LEU A 82 0.50 6.94 6.01
CA LEU A 82 1.89 6.53 5.80
C LEU A 82 2.04 5.01 5.71
N LEU A 83 1.42 4.27 6.64
CA LEU A 83 1.46 2.80 6.66
C LEU A 83 0.81 2.20 5.42
N CYS A 84 -0.40 2.63 5.06
CA CYS A 84 -1.12 2.13 3.88
C CYS A 84 -0.34 2.42 2.60
N GLY A 85 0.17 3.64 2.46
CA GLY A 85 0.97 4.02 1.31
C GLY A 85 2.26 3.20 1.19
N ALA A 86 2.98 3.01 2.30
CA ALA A 86 4.18 2.19 2.34
C ALA A 86 3.88 0.71 2.02
N MET A 87 2.82 0.15 2.61
CA MET A 87 2.39 -1.22 2.35
C MET A 87 2.06 -1.43 0.87
N LEU A 88 1.22 -0.59 0.29
CA LEU A 88 0.83 -0.69 -1.12
C LEU A 88 2.01 -0.45 -2.07
N GLY A 89 2.89 0.51 -1.75
CA GLY A 89 4.09 0.79 -2.52
C GLY A 89 5.05 -0.41 -2.56
N MET A 90 5.32 -1.02 -1.40
CA MET A 90 6.14 -2.24 -1.31
C MET A 90 5.48 -3.44 -1.97
N ALA A 91 4.18 -3.62 -1.77
CA ALA A 91 3.42 -4.69 -2.41
C ALA A 91 3.48 -4.59 -3.94
N GLY A 92 3.32 -3.38 -4.49
CA GLY A 92 3.48 -3.11 -5.91
C GLY A 92 4.88 -3.41 -6.42
N ALA A 93 5.93 -2.94 -5.72
CA ALA A 93 7.32 -3.21 -6.09
C ALA A 93 7.65 -4.71 -6.12
N ALA A 94 7.19 -5.45 -5.11
CA ALA A 94 7.36 -6.89 -5.04
C ALA A 94 6.62 -7.60 -6.17
N MET A 95 5.37 -7.22 -6.42
CA MET A 95 4.53 -7.82 -7.45
C MET A 95 5.09 -7.58 -8.86
N GLN A 96 5.55 -6.35 -9.15
CA GLN A 96 6.22 -6.01 -10.41
C GLN A 96 7.50 -6.81 -10.64
N SER A 97 8.23 -7.08 -9.55
CA SER A 97 9.44 -7.91 -9.60
C SER A 97 9.13 -9.39 -9.85
N ILE A 98 8.13 -9.94 -9.18
CA ILE A 98 7.69 -11.34 -9.32
C ILE A 98 7.12 -11.59 -10.72
N ALA A 99 6.21 -10.72 -11.17
CA ALA A 99 5.59 -10.81 -12.49
C ALA A 99 6.54 -10.38 -13.64
N ARG A 100 7.72 -9.84 -13.33
CA ARG A 100 8.64 -9.23 -14.30
C ARG A 100 7.97 -8.22 -15.22
N ASN A 101 6.95 -7.56 -14.70
CA ASN A 101 6.13 -6.60 -15.44
C ASN A 101 5.96 -5.33 -14.60
N GLY A 102 6.43 -4.20 -15.11
CA GLY A 102 6.34 -2.90 -14.44
C GLY A 102 4.91 -2.36 -14.25
N LEU A 103 3.91 -3.00 -14.88
CA LEU A 103 2.50 -2.65 -14.76
C LEU A 103 1.72 -3.60 -13.84
N ALA A 104 2.40 -4.58 -13.22
CA ALA A 104 1.76 -5.49 -12.28
C ALA A 104 1.38 -4.74 -10.99
N ASP A 105 0.14 -4.91 -10.58
CA ASP A 105 -0.42 -4.40 -9.32
C ASP A 105 -0.87 -5.59 -8.45
N PRO A 106 -0.68 -5.55 -7.13
CA PRO A 106 -1.11 -6.64 -6.25
C PRO A 106 -2.64 -6.86 -6.29
N GLY A 107 -3.41 -5.86 -6.70
CA GLY A 107 -4.85 -6.01 -6.94
C GLY A 107 -5.19 -6.97 -8.07
N LEU A 108 -4.30 -7.19 -9.04
CA LEU A 108 -4.54 -8.13 -10.15
C LEU A 108 -4.70 -9.60 -9.71
N ILE A 109 -4.38 -9.93 -8.47
CA ILE A 109 -4.56 -11.28 -7.90
C ILE A 109 -5.97 -11.48 -7.32
N GLY A 110 -6.82 -10.45 -7.30
CA GLY A 110 -8.16 -10.51 -6.70
C GLY A 110 -8.19 -10.33 -5.18
N VAL A 111 -7.06 -10.03 -4.56
CA VAL A 111 -6.97 -9.84 -3.11
C VAL A 111 -7.87 -8.72 -2.63
N LYS A 112 -7.92 -7.60 -3.37
CA LYS A 112 -8.75 -6.43 -3.02
C LYS A 112 -10.23 -6.76 -3.03
N GLU A 113 -10.67 -7.47 -4.07
CA GLU A 113 -12.06 -7.89 -4.24
C GLU A 113 -12.46 -8.90 -3.16
N GLY A 114 -11.59 -9.87 -2.88
CA GLY A 114 -11.80 -10.83 -1.80
C GLY A 114 -11.93 -10.17 -0.43
N CYS A 115 -11.05 -9.21 -0.11
CA CYS A 115 -11.17 -8.39 1.09
C CYS A 115 -12.49 -7.61 1.11
N SER A 116 -12.85 -6.99 -0.02
CA SER A 116 -14.05 -6.16 -0.12
C SER A 116 -15.32 -6.95 0.11
N VAL A 117 -15.44 -8.10 -0.55
CA VAL A 117 -16.60 -8.99 -0.36
C VAL A 117 -16.71 -9.46 1.08
N ALA A 118 -15.61 -9.90 1.69
CA ALA A 118 -15.62 -10.40 3.06
C ALA A 118 -15.99 -9.32 4.07
N VAL A 119 -15.45 -8.09 3.92
CA VAL A 119 -15.77 -6.99 4.83
C VAL A 119 -17.20 -6.48 4.62
N LEU A 120 -17.66 -6.34 3.38
CA LEU A 120 -19.06 -5.97 3.11
C LEU A 120 -20.01 -7.01 3.66
N TRP A 121 -19.78 -8.29 3.45
CA TRP A 121 -20.57 -9.38 4.02
C TRP A 121 -20.61 -9.29 5.55
N LEU A 122 -19.46 -9.02 6.22
CA LEU A 122 -19.43 -8.82 7.67
C LEU A 122 -20.28 -7.63 8.11
N ILE A 123 -20.15 -6.48 7.43
CA ILE A 123 -20.87 -5.24 7.79
C ILE A 123 -22.39 -5.45 7.73
N PHE A 124 -22.87 -6.16 6.70
CA PHE A 124 -24.31 -6.30 6.47
C PHE A 124 -24.94 -7.46 7.23
N GLN A 125 -24.26 -8.59 7.36
CA GLN A 125 -24.81 -9.74 8.08
C GLN A 125 -24.59 -9.68 9.58
N PHE A 126 -23.54 -8.97 10.01
CA PHE A 126 -23.16 -8.90 11.43
C PHE A 126 -22.88 -7.45 11.87
N PRO A 127 -23.87 -6.53 11.77
CA PRO A 127 -23.67 -5.10 12.06
C PRO A 127 -23.25 -4.83 13.51
N MET A 128 -23.59 -5.74 14.44
CA MET A 128 -23.23 -5.65 15.87
C MET A 128 -21.77 -6.03 16.16
N LEU A 129 -21.06 -6.64 15.19
CA LEU A 129 -19.65 -6.96 15.38
C LEU A 129 -18.79 -5.69 15.35
N GLY A 130 -17.92 -5.57 16.35
CA GLY A 130 -17.02 -4.43 16.49
C GLY A 130 -16.07 -4.26 15.30
N MET A 131 -15.56 -3.05 15.15
CA MET A 131 -14.66 -2.66 14.04
C MET A 131 -13.39 -3.52 13.93
N PHE A 132 -12.97 -4.16 15.02
CA PHE A 132 -11.84 -5.10 15.06
C PHE A 132 -11.99 -6.28 14.09
N TRP A 133 -13.22 -6.75 13.85
CA TRP A 133 -13.46 -7.92 13.00
C TRP A 133 -13.33 -7.63 11.50
N ARG A 134 -13.40 -6.37 11.07
CA ARG A 134 -13.24 -5.98 9.65
C ARG A 134 -11.86 -6.32 9.09
N PRO A 135 -10.73 -5.98 9.75
CA PRO A 135 -9.41 -6.41 9.32
C PRO A 135 -9.26 -7.94 9.28
N VAL A 136 -9.85 -8.64 10.25
CA VAL A 136 -9.79 -10.11 10.29
C VAL A 136 -10.54 -10.74 9.12
N ALA A 137 -11.79 -10.31 8.89
CA ALA A 137 -12.61 -10.80 7.78
C ALA A 137 -11.98 -10.48 6.42
N GLY A 138 -11.52 -9.24 6.24
CA GLY A 138 -10.90 -8.83 4.99
C GLY A 138 -9.60 -9.57 4.72
N LEU A 139 -8.73 -9.74 5.72
CA LEU A 139 -7.51 -10.53 5.58
C LEU A 139 -7.85 -11.98 5.19
N ALA A 140 -8.82 -12.60 5.87
CA ALA A 140 -9.28 -13.95 5.54
C ALA A 140 -9.83 -14.05 4.12
N GLY A 141 -10.68 -13.10 3.69
CA GLY A 141 -11.24 -13.06 2.34
C GLY A 141 -10.17 -12.84 1.25
N GLY A 142 -9.25 -11.92 1.50
CA GLY A 142 -8.13 -11.66 0.57
C GLY A 142 -7.17 -12.84 0.44
N LEU A 143 -6.82 -13.50 1.56
CA LEU A 143 -6.01 -14.71 1.56
C LEU A 143 -6.71 -15.87 0.87
N LEU A 144 -8.01 -16.06 1.11
CA LEU A 144 -8.80 -17.11 0.45
C LEU A 144 -8.76 -16.95 -1.07
N VAL A 145 -9.03 -15.74 -1.57
CA VAL A 145 -9.00 -15.47 -3.02
C VAL A 145 -7.60 -15.65 -3.59
N ALA A 146 -6.57 -15.18 -2.90
CA ALA A 146 -5.19 -15.39 -3.32
C ALA A 146 -4.84 -16.89 -3.42
N LEU A 147 -5.26 -17.69 -2.43
CA LEU A 147 -5.06 -19.15 -2.46
C LEU A 147 -5.78 -19.81 -3.64
N ILE A 148 -7.03 -19.41 -3.93
CA ILE A 148 -7.78 -19.90 -5.11
C ILE A 148 -6.99 -19.59 -6.38
N VAL A 149 -6.50 -18.35 -6.54
CA VAL A 149 -5.76 -17.95 -7.74
C VAL A 149 -4.43 -18.70 -7.86
N ILE A 150 -3.68 -18.86 -6.75
CA ILE A 150 -2.42 -19.63 -6.74
C ILE A 150 -2.67 -21.09 -7.11
N PHE A 151 -3.70 -21.70 -6.54
CA PHE A 151 -4.06 -23.09 -6.82
C PHE A 151 -4.46 -23.31 -8.29
N CYS A 152 -5.29 -22.43 -8.84
CA CYS A 152 -5.72 -22.49 -10.24
C CYS A 152 -4.57 -22.22 -11.22
N ALA A 153 -3.66 -21.31 -10.86
CA ALA A 153 -2.55 -20.95 -11.74
C ALA A 153 -1.44 -22.00 -11.79
N ARG A 154 -1.22 -22.75 -10.71
CA ARG A 154 -0.16 -23.75 -10.50
C ARG A 154 1.26 -23.21 -10.56
N ASP A 155 1.52 -22.15 -11.35
CA ASP A 155 2.83 -21.53 -11.51
C ASP A 155 2.69 -20.00 -11.54
N ILE A 156 3.23 -19.36 -10.49
CA ILE A 156 3.13 -17.90 -10.27
C ILE A 156 4.00 -17.11 -11.25
N SER A 157 5.04 -17.76 -11.80
CA SER A 157 5.98 -17.12 -12.71
C SER A 157 5.43 -16.93 -14.13
N ARG A 158 4.30 -17.54 -14.45
CA ARG A 158 3.69 -17.50 -15.78
C ARG A 158 2.63 -16.41 -15.92
N PRO A 159 2.44 -15.86 -17.13
CA PRO A 159 1.36 -14.90 -17.42
C PRO A 159 -0.04 -15.41 -17.05
N ARG A 160 -0.24 -16.73 -17.08
CA ARG A 160 -1.47 -17.40 -16.68
C ARG A 160 -1.91 -17.05 -15.25
N PHE A 161 -0.97 -16.86 -14.32
CA PHE A 161 -1.27 -16.44 -12.96
C PHE A 161 -2.00 -15.08 -12.92
N VAL A 162 -1.50 -14.10 -13.68
CA VAL A 162 -2.12 -12.77 -13.78
C VAL A 162 -3.50 -12.85 -14.45
N LEU A 163 -3.64 -13.64 -15.52
CA LEU A 163 -4.92 -13.80 -16.23
C LEU A 163 -6.00 -14.44 -15.35
N ILE A 164 -5.65 -15.47 -14.58
CA ILE A 164 -6.57 -16.09 -13.63
C ILE A 164 -6.96 -15.09 -12.53
N GLY A 165 -5.98 -14.35 -12.01
CA GLY A 165 -6.22 -13.31 -11.01
C GLY A 165 -7.21 -12.26 -11.51
N ILE A 166 -7.04 -11.76 -12.73
CA ILE A 166 -7.97 -10.82 -13.37
C ILE A 166 -9.38 -11.44 -13.50
N GLY A 167 -9.49 -12.69 -13.97
CA GLY A 167 -10.79 -13.37 -14.10
C GLY A 167 -11.51 -13.52 -12.75
N VAL A 168 -10.78 -13.92 -11.72
CA VAL A 168 -11.31 -14.02 -10.33
C VAL A 168 -11.69 -12.65 -9.78
N SER A 169 -10.88 -11.60 -10.03
CA SER A 169 -11.22 -10.23 -9.65
C SER A 169 -12.53 -9.76 -10.26
N TRP A 170 -12.73 -9.98 -11.56
CA TRP A 170 -13.97 -9.63 -12.27
C TRP A 170 -15.18 -10.41 -11.75
N PHE A 171 -15.00 -11.68 -11.40
CA PHE A 171 -16.06 -12.50 -10.80
C PHE A 171 -16.55 -11.90 -9.47
N PHE A 172 -15.62 -11.56 -8.55
CA PHE A 172 -15.99 -10.94 -7.29
C PHE A 172 -16.51 -9.51 -7.46
N ALA A 173 -15.96 -8.73 -8.39
CA ALA A 173 -16.46 -7.40 -8.73
C ALA A 173 -17.92 -7.46 -9.25
N ALA A 174 -18.24 -8.46 -10.09
CA ALA A 174 -19.61 -8.69 -10.54
C ALA A 174 -20.55 -9.04 -9.37
N GLY A 175 -20.09 -9.85 -8.41
CA GLY A 175 -20.84 -10.15 -7.19
C GLY A 175 -21.14 -8.89 -6.36
N ILE A 176 -20.15 -8.00 -6.19
CA ILE A 176 -20.37 -6.69 -5.56
C ILE A 176 -21.38 -5.87 -6.36
N GLY A 177 -21.31 -5.89 -7.70
CA GLY A 177 -22.26 -5.22 -8.59
C GLY A 177 -23.71 -5.70 -8.39
N VAL A 178 -23.91 -7.03 -8.32
CA VAL A 178 -25.22 -7.62 -8.03
C VAL A 178 -25.73 -7.15 -6.65
N PHE A 179 -24.88 -7.19 -5.64
CA PHE A 179 -25.22 -6.68 -4.31
C PHE A 179 -25.65 -5.20 -4.39
N MET A 180 -24.89 -4.34 -5.07
CA MET A 180 -25.19 -2.90 -5.20
C MET A 180 -26.53 -2.62 -5.90
N THR A 181 -27.00 -3.51 -6.78
CA THR A 181 -28.28 -3.37 -7.49
C THR A 181 -29.47 -3.90 -6.73
N THR A 182 -29.24 -4.75 -5.74
CA THR A 182 -30.31 -5.46 -4.99
C THR A 182 -30.44 -4.99 -3.54
N ALA A 183 -29.43 -4.32 -2.99
CA ALA A 183 -29.40 -3.86 -1.61
C ALA A 183 -30.17 -2.54 -1.42
N ASP A 184 -30.57 -2.26 -0.18
CA ASP A 184 -31.18 -1.01 0.20
C ASP A 184 -30.22 0.19 0.01
N VAL A 185 -30.79 1.38 -0.23
CA VAL A 185 -30.03 2.62 -0.50
C VAL A 185 -29.00 2.92 0.59
N ARG A 186 -29.33 2.69 1.86
CA ARG A 186 -28.43 2.91 3.00
C ARG A 186 -27.22 1.99 2.95
N ASP A 187 -27.44 0.73 2.60
CA ASP A 187 -26.40 -0.28 2.48
C ASP A 187 -25.48 0.03 1.30
N VAL A 188 -26.06 0.45 0.18
CA VAL A 188 -25.30 0.90 -1.00
C VAL A 188 -24.41 2.10 -0.64
N GLN A 189 -24.92 3.10 0.07
CA GLN A 189 -24.13 4.25 0.51
C GLN A 189 -22.96 3.83 1.41
N THR A 190 -23.20 2.94 2.37
CA THR A 190 -22.18 2.42 3.28
C THR A 190 -21.10 1.64 2.49
N ALA A 191 -21.52 0.79 1.56
CA ALA A 191 -20.62 0.04 0.69
C ALA A 191 -19.78 0.96 -0.19
N LEU A 192 -20.37 1.96 -0.83
CA LEU A 192 -19.65 2.94 -1.68
C LEU A 192 -18.62 3.73 -0.88
N MET A 193 -18.97 4.20 0.32
CA MET A 193 -18.03 4.90 1.19
C MET A 193 -16.83 4.01 1.56
N TRP A 194 -17.09 2.73 1.87
CA TRP A 194 -16.03 1.80 2.22
C TRP A 194 -15.18 1.43 1.01
N LEU A 195 -15.80 1.11 -0.15
CA LEU A 195 -15.11 0.76 -1.40
C LEU A 195 -14.29 1.91 -1.98
N SER A 196 -14.63 3.16 -1.67
CA SER A 196 -13.88 4.33 -2.15
C SER A 196 -12.51 4.52 -1.49
N GLY A 197 -12.19 3.76 -0.44
CA GLY A 197 -10.90 3.83 0.27
C GLY A 197 -10.72 5.11 1.07
N SER A 198 -11.10 5.08 2.36
CA SER A 198 -11.11 6.26 3.23
C SER A 198 -10.31 6.02 4.51
N LEU A 199 -9.52 7.02 4.89
CA LEU A 199 -8.77 7.06 6.14
C LEU A 199 -9.56 7.70 7.29
N HIS A 200 -10.84 8.08 7.05
CA HIS A 200 -11.65 8.80 8.03
C HIS A 200 -11.89 8.02 9.34
N ALA A 201 -12.02 6.71 9.24
CA ALA A 201 -12.24 5.83 10.39
C ALA A 201 -10.95 5.31 11.03
N ALA A 202 -9.77 5.85 10.64
CA ALA A 202 -8.50 5.43 11.19
C ALA A 202 -8.43 5.73 12.70
N ASN A 203 -7.94 4.76 13.46
CA ASN A 203 -7.76 4.82 14.90
C ASN A 203 -6.52 4.03 15.31
N TRP A 204 -6.09 4.14 16.56
CA TRP A 204 -4.90 3.48 17.06
C TRP A 204 -4.94 1.94 16.96
N MET A 205 -6.10 1.34 17.09
CA MET A 205 -6.26 -0.10 16.93
C MET A 205 -5.92 -0.55 15.49
N LEU A 206 -6.47 0.14 14.49
CA LEU A 206 -6.19 -0.17 13.08
C LEU A 206 -4.72 0.12 12.71
N VAL A 207 -4.13 1.18 13.27
CA VAL A 207 -2.69 1.48 13.14
C VAL A 207 -1.86 0.33 13.70
N GLY A 208 -2.20 -0.16 14.91
CA GLY A 208 -1.51 -1.28 15.55
C GLY A 208 -1.60 -2.57 14.72
N ILE A 209 -2.79 -2.92 14.22
CA ILE A 209 -3.00 -4.09 13.35
C ILE A 209 -2.17 -3.96 12.08
N SER A 210 -2.22 -2.79 11.42
CA SER A 210 -1.46 -2.55 10.18
C SER A 210 0.04 -2.64 10.38
N ALA A 211 0.57 -2.06 11.45
CA ALA A 211 1.99 -2.13 11.79
C ALA A 211 2.45 -3.56 12.11
N CYS A 212 1.62 -4.31 12.84
CA CYS A 212 1.90 -5.69 13.23
C CYS A 212 2.06 -6.61 12.00
N TRP A 213 1.19 -6.50 11.00
CA TRP A 213 1.25 -7.29 9.78
C TRP A 213 2.26 -6.76 8.75
N MET A 214 2.46 -5.44 8.72
CA MET A 214 3.45 -4.82 7.84
C MET A 214 4.88 -5.28 8.16
N LEU A 215 5.22 -5.41 9.44
CA LEU A 215 6.58 -5.73 9.87
C LEU A 215 7.08 -7.07 9.31
N PRO A 216 6.43 -8.24 9.55
CA PRO A 216 6.91 -9.52 9.03
C PRO A 216 6.91 -9.57 7.50
N ALA A 217 5.92 -8.99 6.82
CA ALA A 217 5.88 -8.95 5.37
C ALA A 217 7.02 -8.09 4.78
N THR A 218 7.34 -6.97 5.40
CA THR A 218 8.48 -6.12 5.01
C THR A 218 9.81 -6.83 5.23
N LEU A 219 9.98 -7.48 6.39
CA LEU A 219 11.18 -8.25 6.68
C LEU A 219 11.37 -9.38 5.67
N LEU A 220 10.32 -10.13 5.33
CA LEU A 220 10.36 -11.16 4.30
C LEU A 220 10.87 -10.61 2.95
N LEU A 221 10.35 -9.46 2.50
CA LEU A 221 10.77 -8.83 1.26
C LEU A 221 12.22 -8.36 1.31
N LEU A 222 12.65 -7.77 2.42
CA LEU A 222 14.02 -7.26 2.59
C LEU A 222 15.05 -8.38 2.69
N PHE A 223 14.79 -9.44 3.46
CA PHE A 223 15.69 -10.60 3.56
C PHE A 223 15.83 -11.35 2.25
N THR A 224 14.77 -11.41 1.44
CA THR A 224 14.79 -12.05 0.12
C THR A 224 15.16 -11.11 -1.03
N ALA A 225 15.48 -9.83 -0.76
CA ALA A 225 15.72 -8.84 -1.80
C ALA A 225 16.93 -9.17 -2.67
N ARG A 226 18.05 -9.61 -2.06
CA ARG A 226 19.27 -9.99 -2.80
C ARG A 226 19.04 -11.23 -3.69
N THR A 227 18.34 -12.22 -3.19
CA THR A 227 17.98 -13.41 -3.95
C THR A 227 17.06 -13.06 -5.12
N ALA A 228 16.17 -12.08 -4.92
CA ALA A 228 15.32 -11.58 -6.00
C ALA A 228 16.09 -10.79 -7.06
N ASP A 229 17.17 -10.07 -6.72
CA ASP A 229 18.06 -9.46 -7.70
C ASP A 229 18.69 -10.53 -8.62
N ILE A 230 19.11 -11.66 -8.04
CA ILE A 230 19.63 -12.81 -8.81
C ILE A 230 18.53 -13.42 -9.70
N ALA A 231 17.32 -13.59 -9.17
CA ALA A 231 16.20 -14.15 -9.95
C ALA A 231 15.83 -13.31 -11.18
N LEU A 232 16.07 -11.99 -11.14
CA LEU A 232 15.85 -11.10 -12.29
C LEU A 232 16.84 -11.32 -13.46
N LEU A 233 17.97 -11.98 -13.23
CA LEU A 233 18.95 -12.32 -14.29
C LEU A 233 18.44 -13.44 -15.22
N GLY A 234 17.29 -14.04 -14.91
CA GLY A 234 16.71 -15.13 -15.69
C GLY A 234 16.79 -16.48 -14.96
N HIS A 235 15.87 -17.41 -15.35
CA HIS A 235 15.74 -18.71 -14.66
C HIS A 235 17.02 -19.54 -14.71
N GLN A 236 17.67 -19.63 -15.87
CA GLN A 236 18.88 -20.44 -16.05
C GLN A 236 20.06 -19.92 -15.21
N VAL A 237 20.27 -18.59 -15.21
CA VAL A 237 21.34 -17.95 -14.43
C VAL A 237 21.06 -18.08 -12.94
N ALA A 238 19.83 -17.85 -12.51
CA ALA A 238 19.41 -17.97 -11.11
C ALA A 238 19.64 -19.40 -10.58
N THR A 239 19.23 -20.42 -11.36
CA THR A 239 19.43 -21.82 -11.00
C THR A 239 20.90 -22.20 -10.95
N GLY A 240 21.72 -21.71 -11.90
CA GLY A 240 23.17 -21.91 -11.87
C GLY A 240 23.86 -21.27 -10.65
N LEU A 241 23.26 -20.23 -10.06
CA LEU A 241 23.68 -19.60 -8.81
C LEU A 241 23.01 -20.18 -7.56
N GLY A 242 22.28 -21.31 -7.69
CA GLY A 242 21.64 -22.00 -6.58
C GLY A 242 20.29 -21.40 -6.11
N VAL A 243 19.67 -20.55 -6.92
CA VAL A 243 18.38 -19.93 -6.60
C VAL A 243 17.25 -20.66 -7.31
N ASP A 244 16.35 -21.28 -6.53
CA ASP A 244 15.06 -21.75 -7.05
C ASP A 244 14.09 -20.56 -7.20
N SER A 245 13.95 -20.10 -8.45
CA SER A 245 13.10 -18.95 -8.78
C SER A 245 11.63 -19.20 -8.49
N SER A 246 11.14 -20.45 -8.58
CA SER A 246 9.74 -20.79 -8.35
C SER A 246 9.41 -20.77 -6.87
N CYS A 247 10.25 -21.39 -6.04
CA CYS A 247 10.12 -21.35 -4.58
C CYS A 247 10.24 -19.92 -4.05
N LEU A 248 11.18 -19.14 -4.56
CA LEU A 248 11.35 -17.73 -4.20
C LEU A 248 10.12 -16.90 -4.57
N ALA A 249 9.55 -17.09 -5.76
CA ALA A 249 8.35 -16.38 -6.20
C ALA A 249 7.16 -16.69 -5.29
N LEU A 250 6.94 -17.99 -4.96
CA LEU A 250 5.89 -18.43 -4.05
C LEU A 250 6.05 -17.83 -2.64
N LEU A 251 7.27 -17.83 -2.11
CA LEU A 251 7.55 -17.23 -0.81
C LEU A 251 7.31 -15.71 -0.83
N ARG A 252 7.79 -15.04 -1.86
CA ARG A 252 7.70 -13.57 -1.95
C ARG A 252 6.31 -13.06 -2.26
N VAL A 253 5.45 -13.82 -2.95
CA VAL A 253 4.08 -13.38 -3.27
C VAL A 253 3.20 -13.28 -2.02
N ALA A 254 3.53 -13.98 -0.94
CA ALA A 254 2.81 -13.87 0.33
C ALA A 254 2.85 -12.44 0.90
N ALA A 255 3.98 -11.74 0.77
CA ALA A 255 4.12 -10.39 1.30
C ALA A 255 3.18 -9.36 0.62
N PRO A 256 3.15 -9.19 -0.72
CA PRO A 256 2.19 -8.28 -1.35
C PRO A 256 0.74 -8.66 -1.10
N ILE A 257 0.41 -9.95 -0.97
CA ILE A 257 -0.94 -10.40 -0.59
C ILE A 257 -1.29 -9.88 0.81
N ILE A 258 -0.43 -10.13 1.81
CA ILE A 258 -0.66 -9.70 3.19
C ILE A 258 -0.73 -8.18 3.28
N LEU A 259 0.25 -7.45 2.71
CA LEU A 259 0.31 -6.00 2.76
C LEU A 259 -0.93 -5.34 2.13
N THR A 260 -1.41 -5.89 1.00
CA THR A 260 -2.61 -5.39 0.33
C THR A 260 -3.87 -5.75 1.10
N ALA A 261 -3.99 -6.99 1.56
CA ALA A 261 -5.16 -7.45 2.30
C ALA A 261 -5.35 -6.65 3.60
N VAL A 262 -4.29 -6.43 4.37
CA VAL A 262 -4.34 -5.63 5.60
C VAL A 262 -4.73 -4.17 5.30
N CYS A 263 -4.09 -3.56 4.30
CA CYS A 263 -4.41 -2.19 3.91
C CYS A 263 -5.90 -2.06 3.53
N VAL A 264 -6.38 -2.90 2.60
CA VAL A 264 -7.78 -2.84 2.12
C VAL A 264 -8.76 -3.13 3.24
N SER A 265 -8.46 -4.07 4.13
CA SER A 265 -9.33 -4.43 5.25
C SER A 265 -9.45 -3.32 6.31
N CYS A 266 -8.43 -2.47 6.45
CA CYS A 266 -8.44 -1.37 7.41
C CYS A 266 -9.07 -0.07 6.86
N VAL A 267 -8.80 0.26 5.60
CA VAL A 267 -9.15 1.58 5.02
C VAL A 267 -9.96 1.50 3.74
N GLY A 268 -10.32 0.30 3.29
CA GLY A 268 -11.02 0.09 2.02
C GLY A 268 -10.07 0.09 0.82
N ASN A 269 -10.65 0.10 -0.38
CA ASN A 269 -9.91 -0.10 -1.62
C ASN A 269 -9.20 1.17 -2.08
N ILE A 270 -7.87 1.23 -1.90
CA ILE A 270 -7.02 2.28 -2.46
C ILE A 270 -6.28 1.70 -3.67
N GLY A 271 -6.59 2.21 -4.88
CA GLY A 271 -5.97 1.79 -6.13
C GLY A 271 -4.70 2.56 -6.48
N PHE A 272 -4.04 2.16 -7.57
CA PHE A 272 -2.92 2.84 -8.24
C PHE A 272 -1.62 3.08 -7.44
N VAL A 273 -1.62 3.10 -6.11
CA VAL A 273 -0.41 3.32 -5.30
C VAL A 273 0.66 2.28 -5.62
N GLY A 274 0.25 1.00 -5.69
CA GLY A 274 1.15 -0.11 -6.02
C GLY A 274 1.75 -0.03 -7.43
N LEU A 275 1.13 0.72 -8.32
CA LEU A 275 1.63 0.94 -9.66
C LEU A 275 2.53 2.17 -9.73
N ILE A 276 2.11 3.29 -9.15
CA ILE A 276 2.77 4.59 -9.25
C ILE A 276 4.04 4.64 -8.39
N ALA A 277 3.97 4.19 -7.13
CA ALA A 277 5.07 4.33 -6.19
C ALA A 277 6.37 3.62 -6.64
N PRO A 278 6.35 2.38 -7.14
CA PRO A 278 7.56 1.74 -7.69
C PRO A 278 8.07 2.45 -8.95
N HIS A 279 7.18 3.06 -9.73
CA HIS A 279 7.57 3.79 -10.92
C HIS A 279 8.33 5.06 -10.56
N ILE A 280 7.81 5.86 -9.61
CA ILE A 280 8.50 7.02 -9.05
C ILE A 280 9.84 6.60 -8.44
N SER A 281 9.87 5.51 -7.67
CA SER A 281 11.09 4.99 -7.06
C SER A 281 12.17 4.67 -8.10
N ARG A 282 11.83 3.98 -9.20
CA ARG A 282 12.78 3.68 -10.28
C ARG A 282 13.28 4.92 -11.03
N PHE A 283 12.45 5.94 -11.14
CA PHE A 283 12.82 7.20 -11.77
C PHE A 283 13.84 7.98 -10.93
N ILE A 284 13.64 8.03 -9.62
CA ILE A 284 14.46 8.83 -8.69
C ILE A 284 15.71 8.05 -8.22
N LEU A 285 15.54 6.75 -7.90
CA LEU A 285 16.53 5.92 -7.25
C LEU A 285 17.10 4.87 -8.21
N ARG A 286 18.40 4.64 -8.15
CA ARG A 286 19.08 3.60 -8.94
C ARG A 286 19.63 2.54 -8.00
N GLY A 287 19.17 1.30 -8.10
CA GLY A 287 19.65 0.20 -7.23
C GLY A 287 18.94 -1.10 -7.46
N GLY A 288 19.22 -2.09 -6.62
CA GLY A 288 18.56 -3.39 -6.61
C GLY A 288 17.22 -3.37 -5.88
N GLN A 289 16.70 -4.55 -5.59
CA GLN A 289 15.37 -4.76 -4.99
C GLN A 289 15.21 -4.04 -3.65
N THR A 290 16.24 -4.03 -2.80
CA THR A 290 16.18 -3.31 -1.51
C THR A 290 15.90 -1.81 -1.70
N THR A 291 16.61 -1.16 -2.63
CA THR A 291 16.41 0.26 -2.94
C THR A 291 15.03 0.51 -3.52
N LEU A 292 14.57 -0.37 -4.41
CA LEU A 292 13.23 -0.29 -4.99
C LEU A 292 12.14 -0.42 -3.93
N LEU A 293 12.23 -1.39 -3.02
CA LEU A 293 11.26 -1.60 -1.95
C LEU A 293 11.18 -0.40 -1.00
N LEU A 294 12.32 0.08 -0.51
CA LEU A 294 12.36 1.23 0.41
C LEU A 294 11.90 2.52 -0.29
N GLY A 295 12.34 2.74 -1.52
CA GLY A 295 11.89 3.90 -2.31
C GLY A 295 10.40 3.86 -2.60
N SER A 296 9.85 2.68 -2.90
CA SER A 296 8.42 2.51 -3.13
C SER A 296 7.60 2.68 -1.86
N ALA A 297 8.13 2.25 -0.70
CA ALA A 297 7.48 2.50 0.59
C ALA A 297 7.34 4.01 0.86
N VAL A 298 8.43 4.76 0.73
CA VAL A 298 8.42 6.21 0.97
C VAL A 298 7.57 6.95 -0.07
N SER A 299 7.70 6.60 -1.35
CA SER A 299 6.90 7.22 -2.42
C SER A 299 5.40 6.91 -2.26
N GLY A 300 5.06 5.68 -1.88
CA GLY A 300 3.68 5.29 -1.61
C GLY A 300 3.09 6.02 -0.39
N ALA A 301 3.86 6.12 0.69
CA ALA A 301 3.49 6.88 1.87
C ALA A 301 3.20 8.36 1.52
N LEU A 302 4.08 8.98 0.73
CA LEU A 302 3.89 10.35 0.23
C LEU A 302 2.63 10.50 -0.61
N LEU A 303 2.38 9.57 -1.53
CA LEU A 303 1.19 9.60 -2.38
C LEU A 303 -0.11 9.55 -1.56
N VAL A 304 -0.20 8.65 -0.59
CA VAL A 304 -1.43 8.48 0.21
C VAL A 304 -1.64 9.65 1.15
N ILE A 305 -0.59 10.15 1.83
CA ILE A 305 -0.73 11.30 2.74
C ILE A 305 -1.08 12.60 1.98
N LEU A 306 -0.51 12.79 0.78
CA LEU A 306 -0.87 13.91 -0.09
C LEU A 306 -2.33 13.82 -0.55
N ALA A 307 -2.76 12.64 -1.01
CA ALA A 307 -4.13 12.41 -1.46
C ALA A 307 -5.14 12.63 -0.33
N ASP A 308 -4.87 12.11 0.89
CA ASP A 308 -5.70 12.36 2.07
C ASP A 308 -5.76 13.85 2.41
N SER A 309 -4.63 14.54 2.37
CA SER A 309 -4.56 15.98 2.63
C SER A 309 -5.36 16.79 1.60
N ILE A 310 -5.23 16.47 0.32
CA ILE A 310 -6.00 17.11 -0.76
C ILE A 310 -7.49 16.83 -0.58
N GLY A 311 -7.90 15.55 -0.40
CA GLY A 311 -9.29 15.17 -0.23
C GLY A 311 -9.97 15.83 0.97
N ARG A 312 -9.20 16.12 2.01
CA ARG A 312 -9.67 16.76 3.24
C ARG A 312 -9.73 18.28 3.17
N LEU A 313 -8.84 18.93 2.42
CA LEU A 313 -8.68 20.39 2.45
C LEU A 313 -9.27 21.09 1.23
N ALA A 314 -9.20 20.46 0.03
CA ALA A 314 -9.61 21.11 -1.21
C ALA A 314 -11.13 21.18 -1.42
N PHE A 315 -11.91 20.40 -0.69
CA PHE A 315 -13.35 20.25 -0.89
C PHE A 315 -14.19 20.58 0.35
N LEU A 316 -13.66 21.35 1.29
CA LEU A 316 -14.40 21.74 2.51
C LEU A 316 -15.77 22.34 2.17
N PRO A 317 -16.86 21.97 2.92
CA PRO A 317 -16.88 21.11 4.11
C PRO A 317 -16.90 19.61 3.82
N LEU A 318 -16.99 19.18 2.55
CA LEU A 318 -16.95 17.78 2.15
C LEU A 318 -15.53 17.23 2.28
N GLN A 319 -15.41 15.97 2.68
CA GLN A 319 -14.12 15.26 2.72
C GLN A 319 -14.16 14.12 1.71
N LEU A 320 -13.37 14.23 0.65
CA LEU A 320 -13.26 13.17 -0.33
C LEU A 320 -12.33 12.06 0.16
N PRO A 321 -12.70 10.78 -0.01
CA PRO A 321 -11.82 9.63 0.27
C PRO A 321 -10.50 9.71 -0.50
N ALA A 322 -9.40 9.34 0.16
CA ALA A 322 -8.07 9.34 -0.46
C ALA A 322 -7.98 8.46 -1.71
N GLY A 323 -8.71 7.33 -1.75
CA GLY A 323 -8.75 6.44 -2.90
C GLY A 323 -9.33 7.10 -4.15
N ILE A 324 -10.32 8.00 -4.01
CA ILE A 324 -10.86 8.77 -5.15
C ILE A 324 -9.79 9.71 -5.70
N ILE A 325 -9.10 10.46 -4.84
CA ILE A 325 -8.04 11.40 -5.26
C ILE A 325 -6.90 10.66 -5.96
N ILE A 326 -6.48 9.52 -5.40
CA ILE A 326 -5.42 8.71 -6.03
C ILE A 326 -5.87 8.16 -7.37
N SER A 327 -7.13 7.73 -7.49
CA SER A 327 -7.67 7.21 -8.77
C SER A 327 -7.74 8.29 -9.84
N LEU A 328 -8.10 9.52 -9.45
CA LEU A 328 -8.14 10.68 -10.35
C LEU A 328 -6.75 11.03 -10.90
N ILE A 329 -5.70 10.88 -10.11
CA ILE A 329 -4.31 11.11 -10.54
C ILE A 329 -3.76 9.88 -11.26
N GLY A 330 -4.08 8.69 -10.75
CA GLY A 330 -3.52 7.42 -11.19
C GLY A 330 -3.98 7.00 -12.58
N GLY A 331 -5.24 7.25 -12.93
CA GLY A 331 -5.79 6.94 -14.26
C GLY A 331 -5.03 7.65 -15.39
N PRO A 332 -4.94 9.00 -15.40
CA PRO A 332 -4.14 9.73 -16.37
C PRO A 332 -2.66 9.34 -16.37
N PHE A 333 -2.06 9.14 -15.19
CA PHE A 333 -0.67 8.68 -15.10
C PHE A 333 -0.46 7.33 -15.77
N PHE A 334 -1.37 6.39 -15.57
CA PHE A 334 -1.32 5.07 -16.22
C PHE A 334 -1.45 5.16 -17.74
N LEU A 335 -2.36 5.99 -18.24
CA LEU A 335 -2.53 6.23 -19.67
C LEU A 335 -1.27 6.84 -20.30
N LEU A 336 -0.63 7.79 -19.61
CA LEU A 336 0.64 8.38 -20.05
C LEU A 336 1.76 7.32 -20.11
N LEU A 337 1.84 6.42 -19.11
CA LEU A 337 2.82 5.33 -19.12
C LEU A 337 2.61 4.38 -20.30
N LEU A 338 1.37 3.99 -20.58
CA LEU A 338 1.05 3.14 -21.74
C LEU A 338 1.41 3.84 -23.04
N TRP A 339 1.10 5.13 -23.18
CA TRP A 339 1.41 5.89 -24.36
C TRP A 339 2.93 5.99 -24.61
N GLN A 340 3.72 6.25 -23.57
CA GLN A 340 5.18 6.31 -23.67
C GLN A 340 5.80 4.95 -24.05
N ARG A 341 5.20 3.83 -23.63
CA ARG A 341 5.70 2.49 -23.91
C ARG A 341 5.09 1.83 -25.16
N ARG A 342 4.23 2.52 -25.90
CA ARG A 342 3.54 1.96 -27.09
C ARG A 342 4.48 1.39 -28.15
N ASN A 343 5.72 1.88 -28.23
CA ASN A 343 6.72 1.45 -29.21
C ASN A 343 7.70 0.39 -28.65
N SER A 344 7.47 -0.09 -27.42
CA SER A 344 8.34 -1.10 -26.76
C SER A 344 7.65 -2.47 -26.57
N PHE A 345 6.46 -2.63 -27.18
CA PHE A 345 5.73 -3.89 -27.30
C PHE A 345 5.81 -4.43 -28.72
#